data_406561f5d782717e360d612e54127275
#
_entry.id   406561f5d782717e360d612e54127275
#
_cell.length_a   1.000
_cell.length_b   1.000
_cell.length_c   1.000
_cell.angle_alpha   90.00
_cell.angle_beta   90.00
_cell.angle_gamma   90.00
#
_symmetry.space_group_name_H-M   'P 1'
#
loop_
_entity.id
_entity.type
_entity.pdbx_description
1 polymer ?
#
loop_
_entity_poly.entity_id
_entity_poly.type
_entity_poly.pdbx_seq_one_letter_code
_entity_poly.pdbx_strand_id
1 'polypeptide(L)'
;MISLLRIIANRIVARPPLLYRVLFPECIWRLHRKKMRAVYLTFDDGPVPEVTPWVLKTLREHDVKATFFLVGDNAKRHPELVQAILAEGHSIGNHTMHHTYGMKVTANTYVRSVLEADQILQTPLFRPPHGLMRWKQSHILRSRFTLIMYDVVSRDYARQITP
;
A
#
# COMPACT_ATOMS: atom_id res chain seq x y z
N MET A 1 -12.30 -22.16 23.64
CA MET A 1 -11.95 -20.79 24.07
C MET A 1 -10.84 -20.16 23.19
N ILE A 2 -9.76 -20.87 22.84
CA ILE A 2 -8.66 -20.38 21.98
C ILE A 2 -9.12 -20.03 20.56
N SER A 3 -10.11 -20.72 19.99
CA SER A 3 -10.56 -20.48 18.60
C SER A 3 -11.31 -19.16 18.40
N LEU A 4 -12.13 -18.75 19.38
CA LEU A 4 -12.94 -17.52 19.27
C LEU A 4 -12.07 -16.25 19.40
N LEU A 5 -11.12 -16.25 20.34
CA LEU A 5 -10.13 -15.19 20.49
C LEU A 5 -9.24 -15.05 19.22
N ARG A 6 -8.89 -16.17 18.60
CA ARG A 6 -8.13 -16.20 17.34
C ARG A 6 -8.92 -15.65 16.15
N ILE A 7 -10.23 -15.97 16.07
CA ILE A 7 -11.13 -15.42 15.04
C ILE A 7 -11.32 -13.92 15.23
N ILE A 8 -11.49 -13.45 16.46
CA ILE A 8 -11.63 -12.02 16.79
C ILE A 8 -10.33 -11.27 16.46
N ALA A 9 -9.18 -11.79 16.89
CA ALA A 9 -7.88 -11.21 16.58
C ALA A 9 -7.61 -11.16 15.06
N ASN A 10 -7.95 -12.22 14.32
CA ASN A 10 -7.83 -12.25 12.86
C ASN A 10 -8.76 -11.23 12.17
N ARG A 11 -9.99 -11.03 12.67
CA ARG A 11 -10.88 -9.99 12.13
C ARG A 11 -10.39 -8.58 12.43
N ILE A 12 -9.83 -8.32 13.60
CA ILE A 12 -9.29 -7.01 13.99
C ILE A 12 -8.05 -6.66 13.15
N VAL A 13 -7.20 -7.65 12.83
CA VAL A 13 -5.99 -7.42 12.02
C VAL A 13 -6.29 -7.35 10.53
N ALA A 14 -7.37 -8.00 10.05
CA ALA A 14 -7.76 -7.95 8.64
C ALA A 14 -8.46 -6.64 8.25
N ARG A 15 -8.93 -5.86 9.19
CA ARG A 15 -9.56 -4.55 8.93
C ARG A 15 -9.03 -3.51 9.90
N PRO A 16 -8.64 -2.33 9.41
CA PRO A 16 -8.20 -1.24 10.28
C PRO A 16 -9.28 -0.86 11.30
N PRO A 17 -8.92 -0.61 12.57
CA PRO A 17 -9.86 -0.18 13.58
C PRO A 17 -10.63 1.08 13.15
N LEU A 18 -11.92 1.15 13.45
CA LEU A 18 -12.77 2.30 13.12
C LEU A 18 -12.20 3.61 13.67
N LEU A 19 -11.66 3.58 14.88
CA LEU A 19 -11.03 4.73 15.52
C LEU A 19 -9.89 5.30 14.66
N TYR A 20 -9.07 4.43 14.05
CA TYR A 20 -7.98 4.88 13.19
C TYR A 20 -8.50 5.56 11.91
N ARG A 21 -9.61 5.06 11.34
CA ARG A 21 -10.26 5.70 10.19
C ARG A 21 -10.83 7.09 10.54
N VAL A 22 -11.36 7.25 11.75
CA VAL A 22 -11.88 8.53 12.24
C VAL A 22 -10.74 9.53 12.51
N LEU A 23 -9.60 9.07 13.01
CA LEU A 23 -8.43 9.91 13.28
C LEU A 23 -7.71 10.40 12.00
N PHE A 24 -7.90 9.71 10.86
CA PHE A 24 -7.29 10.04 9.57
C PHE A 24 -8.38 10.14 8.48
N PRO A 25 -9.29 11.12 8.58
CA PRO A 25 -10.41 11.28 7.65
C PRO A 25 -9.95 11.73 6.25
N GLU A 26 -8.75 12.30 6.13
CA GLU A 26 -8.12 12.69 4.88
C GLU A 26 -7.62 11.49 4.05
N CYS A 27 -7.56 10.30 4.65
CA CYS A 27 -7.13 9.09 3.95
C CYS A 27 -8.30 8.40 3.25
N ILE A 28 -8.05 7.90 2.06
CA ILE A 28 -9.01 7.06 1.34
C ILE A 28 -8.89 5.62 1.84
N TRP A 29 -9.88 5.18 2.62
CA TRP A 29 -9.98 3.82 3.16
C TRP A 29 -10.80 2.90 2.27
N ARG A 30 -11.77 3.48 1.54
CA ARG A 30 -12.70 2.76 0.69
C ARG A 30 -13.19 3.69 -0.42
N LEU A 31 -13.23 3.18 -1.64
CA LEU A 31 -13.87 3.85 -2.75
C LEU A 31 -15.29 3.30 -2.94
N HIS A 32 -16.28 4.18 -2.87
CA HIS A 32 -17.67 3.82 -3.12
C HIS A 32 -18.06 4.20 -4.56
N ARG A 33 -18.33 3.23 -5.40
CA ARG A 33 -19.02 3.47 -6.67
C ARG A 33 -20.51 3.11 -6.53
N LYS A 34 -21.38 4.12 -6.64
CA LYS A 34 -22.84 3.99 -6.41
C LYS A 34 -23.55 2.92 -7.27
N LYS A 35 -22.95 2.46 -8.37
CA LYS A 35 -23.60 1.55 -9.33
C LYS A 35 -22.84 0.25 -9.60
N MET A 36 -21.68 0.02 -9.00
CA MET A 36 -20.86 -1.16 -9.27
C MET A 36 -20.28 -1.75 -7.98
N ARG A 37 -20.36 -3.06 -7.84
CA ARG A 37 -19.57 -3.78 -6.85
C ARG A 37 -18.16 -3.95 -7.42
N ALA A 38 -17.19 -3.20 -6.92
CA ALA A 38 -15.81 -3.25 -7.37
C ALA A 38 -14.86 -3.54 -6.20
N VAL A 39 -13.83 -4.36 -6.47
CA VAL A 39 -12.69 -4.57 -5.58
C VAL A 39 -11.49 -3.91 -6.24
N TYR A 40 -10.72 -3.14 -5.47
CA TYR A 40 -9.48 -2.52 -5.90
C TYR A 40 -8.32 -3.32 -5.32
N LEU A 41 -7.63 -4.08 -6.16
CA LEU A 41 -6.45 -4.84 -5.76
C LEU A 41 -5.25 -3.90 -5.61
N THR A 42 -4.51 -4.08 -4.53
CA THR A 42 -3.27 -3.34 -4.29
C THR A 42 -2.20 -4.28 -3.77
N PHE A 43 -0.96 -4.04 -4.21
CA PHE A 43 0.24 -4.77 -3.80
C PHE A 43 1.23 -3.78 -3.22
N ASP A 44 1.78 -4.09 -2.06
CA ASP A 44 2.76 -3.25 -1.36
C ASP A 44 4.17 -3.87 -1.46
N ASP A 45 5.20 -3.12 -1.07
CA ASP A 45 6.60 -3.54 -0.88
C ASP A 45 7.40 -3.87 -2.16
N GLY A 46 6.77 -3.93 -3.33
CA GLY A 46 7.44 -4.16 -4.60
C GLY A 46 8.35 -3.01 -5.10
N PRO A 47 8.91 -3.15 -6.32
CA PRO A 47 8.95 -4.37 -7.12
C PRO A 47 9.94 -5.40 -6.58
N VAL A 48 9.64 -6.69 -6.76
CA VAL A 48 10.49 -7.81 -6.36
C VAL A 48 10.67 -8.76 -7.55
N PRO A 49 11.90 -9.03 -8.01
CA PRO A 49 12.15 -9.82 -9.23
C PRO A 49 11.50 -11.19 -9.25
N GLU A 50 11.44 -11.86 -8.11
CA GLU A 50 10.89 -13.22 -7.98
C GLU A 50 9.36 -13.23 -8.01
N VAL A 51 8.73 -12.13 -7.58
CA VAL A 51 7.27 -12.08 -7.33
C VAL A 51 6.55 -11.21 -8.35
N THR A 52 7.07 -10.02 -8.66
CA THR A 52 6.38 -9.03 -9.50
C THR A 52 6.02 -9.57 -10.88
N PRO A 53 6.91 -10.27 -11.62
CA PRO A 53 6.57 -10.83 -12.93
C PRO A 53 5.46 -11.89 -12.87
N TRP A 54 5.44 -12.70 -11.82
CA TRP A 54 4.39 -13.69 -11.60
C TRP A 54 3.04 -13.02 -11.32
N VAL A 55 3.01 -11.97 -10.49
CA VAL A 55 1.80 -11.19 -10.22
C VAL A 55 1.27 -10.55 -11.51
N LEU A 56 2.13 -9.91 -12.30
CA LEU A 56 1.77 -9.30 -13.59
C LEU A 56 1.17 -10.33 -14.55
N LYS A 57 1.80 -11.50 -14.67
CA LYS A 57 1.28 -12.60 -15.49
C LYS A 57 -0.12 -13.00 -15.04
N THR A 58 -0.32 -13.21 -13.74
CA THR A 58 -1.62 -13.61 -13.18
C THR A 58 -2.70 -12.55 -13.42
N LEU A 59 -2.38 -11.27 -13.19
CA LEU A 59 -3.32 -10.16 -13.45
C LEU A 59 -3.72 -10.08 -14.93
N ARG A 60 -2.80 -10.32 -15.86
CA ARG A 60 -3.04 -10.34 -17.29
C ARG A 60 -3.93 -11.52 -17.71
N GLU A 61 -3.69 -12.71 -17.16
CA GLU A 61 -4.51 -13.91 -17.42
C GLU A 61 -5.97 -13.72 -16.99
N HIS A 62 -6.21 -12.86 -15.99
CA HIS A 62 -7.57 -12.56 -15.49
C HIS A 62 -8.12 -11.22 -15.98
N ASP A 63 -7.44 -10.51 -16.87
CA ASP A 63 -7.78 -9.16 -17.35
C ASP A 63 -8.08 -8.17 -16.20
N VAL A 64 -7.28 -8.20 -15.15
CA VAL A 64 -7.44 -7.37 -13.94
C VAL A 64 -6.32 -6.33 -13.86
N LYS A 65 -6.67 -5.09 -13.50
CA LYS A 65 -5.71 -4.03 -13.19
C LYS A 65 -5.60 -3.82 -11.69
N ALA A 66 -4.40 -3.42 -11.24
CA ALA A 66 -4.09 -3.23 -9.83
C ALA A 66 -3.28 -1.95 -9.61
N THR A 67 -3.08 -1.58 -8.34
CA THR A 67 -2.16 -0.52 -7.93
C THR A 67 -1.02 -1.12 -7.11
N PHE A 68 0.21 -0.77 -7.46
CA PHE A 68 1.42 -1.24 -6.77
C PHE A 68 2.04 -0.08 -5.98
N PHE A 69 2.07 -0.19 -4.65
CA PHE A 69 2.77 0.77 -3.79
C PHE A 69 4.22 0.33 -3.62
N LEU A 70 5.10 1.04 -4.32
CA LEU A 70 6.49 0.64 -4.51
C LEU A 70 7.42 1.30 -3.50
N VAL A 71 8.35 0.53 -2.96
CA VAL A 71 9.47 1.02 -2.16
C VAL A 71 10.51 1.62 -3.09
N GLY A 72 10.97 2.85 -2.81
CA GLY A 72 11.89 3.58 -3.67
C GLY A 72 13.20 2.84 -3.94
N ASP A 73 13.80 2.20 -2.92
CA ASP A 73 15.01 1.39 -3.08
C ASP A 73 14.81 0.24 -4.07
N ASN A 74 13.65 -0.43 -4.03
CA ASN A 74 13.33 -1.51 -4.94
C ASN A 74 13.11 -0.98 -6.36
N ALA A 75 12.37 0.12 -6.50
CA ALA A 75 12.14 0.77 -7.78
C ALA A 75 13.45 1.25 -8.43
N LYS A 76 14.37 1.78 -7.62
CA LYS A 76 15.70 2.22 -8.08
C LYS A 76 16.57 1.04 -8.55
N ARG A 77 16.48 -0.11 -7.89
CA ARG A 77 17.24 -1.32 -8.25
C ARG A 77 16.65 -2.06 -9.45
N HIS A 78 15.33 -1.95 -9.66
CA HIS A 78 14.57 -2.69 -10.66
C HIS A 78 13.67 -1.76 -11.49
N PRO A 79 14.24 -0.75 -12.20
CA PRO A 79 13.45 0.19 -13.00
C PRO A 79 12.71 -0.51 -14.15
N GLU A 80 13.24 -1.63 -14.65
CA GLU A 80 12.61 -2.45 -15.68
C GLU A 80 11.28 -3.05 -15.22
N LEU A 81 11.16 -3.43 -13.93
CA LEU A 81 9.91 -3.93 -13.34
C LEU A 81 8.90 -2.81 -13.15
N VAL A 82 9.34 -1.60 -12.80
CA VAL A 82 8.46 -0.43 -12.73
C VAL A 82 7.86 -0.14 -14.11
N GLN A 83 8.69 -0.17 -15.16
CA GLN A 83 8.22 0.01 -16.52
C GLN A 83 7.27 -1.10 -16.97
N ALA A 84 7.53 -2.36 -16.61
CA ALA A 84 6.62 -3.47 -16.89
C ALA A 84 5.25 -3.29 -16.25
N ILE A 85 5.20 -2.87 -14.97
CA ILE A 85 3.96 -2.57 -14.25
C ILE A 85 3.15 -1.50 -15.01
N LEU A 86 3.80 -0.41 -15.41
CA LEU A 86 3.15 0.70 -16.11
C LEU A 86 2.71 0.31 -17.53
N ALA A 87 3.56 -0.42 -18.27
CA ALA A 87 3.28 -0.87 -19.65
C ALA A 87 2.07 -1.80 -19.71
N GLU A 88 1.83 -2.59 -18.67
CA GLU A 88 0.63 -3.43 -18.54
C GLU A 88 -0.61 -2.67 -18.06
N GLY A 89 -0.53 -1.33 -17.92
CA GLY A 89 -1.67 -0.47 -17.56
C GLY A 89 -2.07 -0.52 -16.09
N HIS A 90 -1.16 -0.93 -15.21
CA HIS A 90 -1.35 -0.84 -13.76
C HIS A 90 -0.96 0.56 -13.27
N SER A 91 -1.44 0.92 -12.07
CA SER A 91 -1.05 2.15 -11.39
C SER A 91 0.08 1.89 -10.40
N ILE A 92 0.93 2.90 -10.17
CA ILE A 92 1.92 2.86 -9.10
C ILE A 92 1.62 3.90 -8.03
N GLY A 93 2.08 3.63 -6.80
CA GLY A 93 2.04 4.54 -5.66
C GLY A 93 3.37 4.50 -4.90
N ASN A 94 3.59 5.51 -4.10
CA ASN A 94 4.79 5.67 -3.28
C ASN A 94 4.62 4.95 -1.93
N HIS A 95 5.62 4.15 -1.53
CA HIS A 95 5.65 3.41 -0.27
C HIS A 95 6.91 3.77 0.57
N THR A 96 7.35 5.05 0.52
CA THR A 96 8.60 5.59 1.07
C THR A 96 9.86 5.07 0.35
N MET A 97 11.00 5.71 0.60
CA MET A 97 12.27 5.29 -0.03
C MET A 97 12.78 3.95 0.52
N HIS A 98 12.75 3.79 1.86
CA HIS A 98 13.36 2.68 2.58
C HIS A 98 12.35 1.82 3.36
N HIS A 99 11.08 1.76 2.94
CA HIS A 99 9.99 1.15 3.72
C HIS A 99 9.96 1.69 5.18
N THR A 100 10.06 3.01 5.31
CA THR A 100 10.26 3.69 6.59
C THR A 100 9.03 3.58 7.50
N TYR A 101 9.18 3.04 8.70
CA TYR A 101 8.08 2.96 9.67
C TYR A 101 7.84 4.32 10.33
N GLY A 102 6.73 4.98 9.98
CA GLY A 102 6.39 6.35 10.38
C GLY A 102 6.35 6.57 11.90
N MET A 103 5.97 5.54 12.67
CA MET A 103 5.87 5.65 14.13
C MET A 103 7.24 5.70 14.83
N LYS A 104 8.33 5.28 14.17
CA LYS A 104 9.68 5.22 14.74
C LYS A 104 10.57 6.40 14.38
N VAL A 105 10.12 7.30 13.49
CA VAL A 105 10.92 8.43 13.00
C VAL A 105 10.22 9.76 13.19
N THR A 106 10.97 10.86 13.09
CA THR A 106 10.40 12.20 13.10
C THR A 106 9.55 12.47 11.85
N ALA A 107 8.66 13.47 11.90
CA ALA A 107 7.87 13.84 10.73
C ALA A 107 8.75 14.28 9.55
N ASN A 108 9.81 15.06 9.82
CA ASN A 108 10.72 15.53 8.77
C ASN A 108 11.49 14.38 8.11
N THR A 109 11.98 13.42 8.90
CA THR A 109 12.67 12.23 8.36
C THR A 109 11.73 11.40 7.50
N TYR A 110 10.48 11.22 7.96
CA TYR A 110 9.47 10.48 7.22
C TYR A 110 9.12 11.13 5.88
N VAL A 111 8.79 12.42 5.92
CA VAL A 111 8.43 13.20 4.73
C VAL A 111 9.59 13.21 3.72
N ARG A 112 10.84 13.38 4.20
CA ARG A 112 12.02 13.31 3.32
C ARG A 112 12.11 11.96 2.60
N SER A 113 11.90 10.85 3.30
CA SER A 113 11.90 9.51 2.68
C SER A 113 10.81 9.35 1.62
N VAL A 114 9.63 9.95 1.83
CA VAL A 114 8.55 9.96 0.83
C VAL A 114 8.94 10.79 -0.39
N LEU A 115 9.49 12.00 -0.19
CA LEU A 115 9.88 12.90 -1.28
C LEU A 115 11.06 12.35 -2.09
N GLU A 116 11.99 11.65 -1.45
CA GLU A 116 13.09 10.97 -2.12
C GLU A 116 12.58 9.85 -3.04
N ALA A 117 11.66 9.02 -2.58
CA ALA A 117 11.01 8.02 -3.42
C ALA A 117 10.21 8.65 -4.57
N ASP A 118 9.60 9.82 -4.34
CA ASP A 118 8.81 10.52 -5.36
C ASP A 118 9.66 11.07 -6.53
N GLN A 119 10.94 11.33 -6.30
CA GLN A 119 11.88 11.69 -7.38
C GLN A 119 12.02 10.56 -8.43
N ILE A 120 11.82 9.31 -7.99
CA ILE A 120 11.90 8.11 -8.84
C ILE A 120 10.53 7.74 -9.39
N LEU A 121 9.50 7.71 -8.52
CA LEU A 121 8.19 7.14 -8.83
C LEU A 121 7.24 8.13 -9.51
N GLN A 122 7.36 9.44 -9.22
CA GLN A 122 6.56 10.52 -9.81
C GLN A 122 5.05 10.22 -9.81
N THR A 123 4.50 9.84 -8.66
CA THR A 123 3.11 9.43 -8.50
C THR A 123 2.37 10.26 -7.46
N PRO A 124 1.10 10.63 -7.68
CA PRO A 124 0.31 11.33 -6.67
C PRO A 124 -0.22 10.41 -5.57
N LEU A 125 -0.05 9.09 -5.68
CA LEU A 125 -0.55 8.13 -4.72
C LEU A 125 0.51 7.79 -3.68
N PHE A 126 0.10 7.76 -2.42
CA PHE A 126 0.97 7.37 -1.31
C PHE A 126 0.25 6.42 -0.35
N ARG A 127 0.94 5.38 0.10
CA ARG A 127 0.50 4.50 1.20
C ARG A 127 1.61 4.40 2.24
N PRO A 128 1.31 4.61 3.55
CA PRO A 128 2.31 4.46 4.60
C PRO A 128 2.67 2.99 4.82
N PRO A 129 3.96 2.64 4.98
CA PRO A 129 4.40 1.34 5.42
C PRO A 129 3.66 0.86 6.68
N HIS A 130 3.31 -0.41 6.73
CA HIS A 130 2.51 -1.04 7.79
C HIS A 130 1.09 -0.44 7.96
N GLY A 131 0.65 0.45 7.07
CA GLY A 131 -0.60 1.18 7.21
C GLY A 131 -0.62 2.17 8.38
N LEU A 132 0.54 2.59 8.90
CA LEU A 132 0.66 3.42 10.09
C LEU A 132 1.53 4.65 9.85
N MET A 133 1.01 5.81 10.24
CA MET A 133 1.74 7.08 10.26
C MET A 133 1.22 7.97 11.39
N ARG A 134 2.01 9.00 11.75
CA ARG A 134 1.59 10.01 12.73
C ARG A 134 0.74 11.08 12.05
N TRP A 135 -0.17 11.70 12.81
CA TRP A 135 -1.04 12.77 12.32
C TRP A 135 -0.26 13.92 11.64
N LYS A 136 0.87 14.34 12.22
CA LYS A 136 1.72 15.39 11.62
C LYS A 136 2.29 14.97 10.25
N GLN A 137 2.60 13.70 10.05
CA GLN A 137 3.08 13.17 8.78
C GLN A 137 1.97 13.19 7.71
N SER A 138 0.77 12.71 8.05
CA SER A 138 -0.37 12.73 7.14
C SER A 138 -0.75 14.17 6.77
N HIS A 139 -0.78 15.07 7.75
CA HIS A 139 -1.12 16.48 7.52
C HIS A 139 -0.17 17.18 6.53
N ILE A 140 1.13 16.86 6.57
CA ILE A 140 2.10 17.41 5.61
C ILE A 140 1.92 16.75 4.24
N LEU A 141 1.79 15.41 4.19
CA LEU A 141 1.79 14.66 2.94
C LEU A 141 0.51 14.85 2.12
N ARG A 142 -0.65 15.08 2.75
CA ARG A 142 -1.94 15.25 2.06
C ARG A 142 -2.01 16.46 1.11
N SER A 143 -1.10 17.44 1.26
CA SER A 143 -1.02 18.58 0.35
C SER A 143 -0.46 18.22 -1.02
N ARG A 144 0.29 17.11 -1.12
CA ARG A 144 0.96 16.65 -2.34
C ARG A 144 0.48 15.28 -2.82
N PHE A 145 0.03 14.44 -1.89
CA PHE A 145 -0.33 13.05 -2.17
C PHE A 145 -1.77 12.74 -1.79
N THR A 146 -2.40 11.89 -2.57
CA THR A 146 -3.61 11.19 -2.17
C THR A 146 -3.22 10.00 -1.29
N LEU A 147 -3.60 10.07 -0.01
CA LEU A 147 -3.26 9.07 0.99
C LEU A 147 -4.21 7.88 0.86
N ILE A 148 -3.71 6.76 0.34
CA ILE A 148 -4.49 5.54 0.10
C ILE A 148 -4.19 4.52 1.19
N MET A 149 -5.23 4.12 1.89
CA MET A 149 -5.17 3.06 2.89
C MET A 149 -5.78 1.76 2.31
N TYR A 150 -6.15 0.84 3.18
CA TYR A 150 -6.83 -0.40 2.80
C TYR A 150 -8.07 -0.63 3.66
N ASP A 151 -9.09 -1.26 3.09
CA ASP A 151 -10.30 -1.68 3.82
C ASP A 151 -10.14 -3.09 4.38
N VAL A 152 -9.45 -3.95 3.63
CA VAL A 152 -9.15 -5.34 4.00
C VAL A 152 -7.71 -5.66 3.65
N VAL A 153 -7.01 -6.37 4.53
CA VAL A 153 -5.67 -6.94 4.31
C VAL A 153 -5.80 -8.44 4.12
N SER A 154 -5.22 -8.98 3.04
CA SER A 154 -5.20 -10.42 2.75
C SER A 154 -4.40 -11.22 3.80
N ARG A 155 -3.34 -10.62 4.34
CA ARG A 155 -2.38 -11.26 5.25
C ARG A 155 -1.59 -12.41 4.61
N ASP A 156 -1.42 -12.37 3.31
CA ASP A 156 -0.65 -13.32 2.51
C ASP A 156 0.80 -13.52 3.01
N TYR A 157 1.38 -12.50 3.65
CA TYR A 157 2.67 -12.58 4.34
C TYR A 157 2.67 -13.45 5.61
N ALA A 158 1.52 -13.86 6.11
CA ALA A 158 1.45 -14.62 7.37
C ALA A 158 1.63 -16.11 7.10
N ARG A 159 2.72 -16.72 7.65
CA ARG A 159 3.09 -18.14 7.52
C ARG A 159 1.96 -19.15 7.84
N GLN A 160 0.86 -18.72 8.43
CA GLN A 160 -0.27 -19.56 8.84
C GLN A 160 -1.44 -19.55 7.82
N ILE A 161 -1.31 -18.76 6.74
CA ILE A 161 -2.28 -18.75 5.66
C ILE A 161 -1.66 -19.55 4.52
N THR A 162 -2.07 -20.81 4.40
CA THR A 162 -1.85 -21.60 3.19
C THR A 162 -2.94 -21.26 2.17
N PRO A 163 -2.60 -21.23 0.87
CA PRO A 163 -3.57 -21.04 -0.20
C PRO A 163 -4.67 -22.08 -0.16
#